data_d7c812891c4883e9ca72afd34eb61f6e
#
_entry.id   d7c812891c4883e9ca72afd34eb61f6e
#
_cell.length_a   1.000
_cell.length_b   1.000
_cell.length_c   1.000
_cell.angle_alpha   90.00
_cell.angle_beta   90.00
_cell.angle_gamma   90.00
#
_symmetry.space_group_name_H-M   'P 1'
#
loop_
_entity.id
_entity.type
_entity.pdbx_description
1 polymer ?
#
loop_
_entity_poly.entity_id
_entity_poly.type
_entity_poly.pdbx_seq_one_letter_code
_entity_poly.pdbx_strand_id
1 'polypeptide(L)'
;MTHTVTLPLWLFALILLFAAVTALSHFLLPSVRWFFRRRFEKAVDRLNVRLKRPIQPFKLARRHDMIQRLIYDPEVSREIALYAEKNKVPDNVAFQKAREYAREIVPSFSAFAYFSFAMRLAKVVAESVYRIRTAAQNDGVFAAIPENSTPVFVMNHRSNMDYVLVTYLASKTSTLSYAVGEWARVWPLSALIRMWGAYFIRRRSRGSLYRKVLSRYVQMATNGGDTQAFYPEGGLSLTGKLQPPKVGLLSYLVDGFDPEGARDIVFVPVAINYDRVLEDRVLMAAHERGDRRFGARISVVVAFIVRKFWRRLRGHDTRFGTAAVAFGEPISLRSYGKVENVDALSQLLMARIEAVMPVLGVPLVATVLRGQGPLTAPALEQAVQVLASTLPAKSVVIDMSEIAMEVTAACMHMAQHGLIELRNGVWHIMAGQEIATQFYANSIAHYLPEGPHGIDAATANDLSAPAGS
;
A
#
# COMPACT_ATOMS: atom_id res chain seq x y z
N MET A 1 66.00 0.60 -36.53
CA MET A 1 65.57 -0.75 -36.94
C MET A 1 64.05 -0.75 -36.97
N THR A 2 63.44 -0.70 -38.14
CA THR A 2 61.98 -0.77 -38.33
C THR A 2 61.56 -2.21 -38.47
N HIS A 3 60.97 -2.78 -37.41
CA HIS A 3 60.36 -4.07 -37.49
C HIS A 3 59.01 -3.97 -38.19
N THR A 4 58.88 -4.56 -39.39
CA THR A 4 57.65 -4.72 -40.09
C THR A 4 56.88 -5.92 -39.57
N VAL A 5 55.68 -5.73 -39.09
CA VAL A 5 54.79 -6.80 -38.65
C VAL A 5 53.84 -7.11 -39.83
N THR A 6 53.92 -8.31 -40.39
CA THR A 6 53.00 -8.79 -41.42
C THR A 6 51.75 -9.35 -40.78
N LEU A 7 50.61 -8.66 -40.91
CA LEU A 7 49.32 -9.13 -40.42
C LEU A 7 48.47 -9.64 -41.62
N PRO A 8 47.75 -10.75 -41.47
CA PRO A 8 46.75 -11.18 -42.47
C PRO A 8 45.69 -10.07 -42.67
N LEU A 9 45.29 -9.83 -43.91
CA LEU A 9 44.40 -8.73 -44.31
C LEU A 9 43.06 -8.75 -43.53
N TRP A 10 42.52 -9.96 -43.26
CA TRP A 10 41.31 -10.12 -42.43
C TRP A 10 41.53 -9.66 -40.98
N LEU A 11 42.68 -9.91 -40.38
CA LEU A 11 42.99 -9.51 -39.00
C LEU A 11 43.17 -7.98 -38.91
N PHE A 12 43.83 -7.36 -39.92
CA PHE A 12 43.96 -5.92 -40.03
C PHE A 12 42.58 -5.23 -40.17
N ALA A 13 41.70 -5.78 -41.03
CA ALA A 13 40.32 -5.32 -41.18
C ALA A 13 39.54 -5.41 -39.87
N LEU A 14 39.71 -6.51 -39.10
CA LEU A 14 39.06 -6.71 -37.80
C LEU A 14 39.57 -5.69 -36.76
N ILE A 15 40.86 -5.39 -36.71
CA ILE A 15 41.45 -4.38 -35.83
C ILE A 15 40.93 -2.97 -36.18
N LEU A 16 40.88 -2.64 -37.49
CA LEU A 16 40.28 -1.39 -37.94
C LEU A 16 38.80 -1.26 -37.60
N LEU A 17 38.04 -2.32 -37.81
CA LEU A 17 36.64 -2.35 -37.44
C LEU A 17 36.44 -2.17 -35.91
N PHE A 18 37.23 -2.87 -35.10
CA PHE A 18 37.20 -2.70 -33.65
C PHE A 18 37.60 -1.30 -33.22
N ALA A 19 38.66 -0.71 -33.79
CA ALA A 19 39.07 0.66 -33.54
C ALA A 19 37.98 1.67 -33.95
N ALA A 20 37.36 1.48 -35.12
CA ALA A 20 36.27 2.32 -35.61
C ALA A 20 35.03 2.21 -34.68
N VAL A 21 34.63 1.00 -34.28
CA VAL A 21 33.51 0.77 -33.34
C VAL A 21 33.80 1.39 -31.98
N THR A 22 35.05 1.29 -31.50
CA THR A 22 35.45 1.88 -30.23
C THR A 22 35.44 3.41 -30.29
N ALA A 23 36.00 3.99 -31.35
CA ALA A 23 35.99 5.44 -31.59
C ALA A 23 34.57 5.99 -31.77
N LEU A 24 33.73 5.32 -32.57
CA LEU A 24 32.32 5.66 -32.76
C LEU A 24 31.52 5.52 -31.45
N SER A 25 31.81 4.52 -30.66
CA SER A 25 31.14 4.35 -29.36
C SER A 25 31.47 5.50 -28.39
N HIS A 26 32.70 6.02 -28.39
CA HIS A 26 33.08 7.17 -27.57
C HIS A 26 32.38 8.47 -27.99
N PHE A 27 32.11 8.68 -29.28
CA PHE A 27 31.40 9.86 -29.79
C PHE A 27 29.86 9.67 -29.76
N LEU A 28 29.38 8.53 -30.16
CA LEU A 28 27.95 8.28 -30.27
C LEU A 28 27.26 8.05 -28.92
N LEU A 29 27.90 7.33 -27.99
CA LEU A 29 27.30 7.04 -26.69
C LEU A 29 26.96 8.29 -25.85
N PRO A 30 27.82 9.33 -25.76
CA PRO A 30 27.45 10.57 -25.07
C PRO A 30 26.31 11.31 -25.75
N SER A 31 26.33 11.39 -27.10
CA SER A 31 25.28 12.07 -27.89
C SER A 31 23.95 11.35 -27.82
N VAL A 32 23.94 10.01 -27.91
CA VAL A 32 22.77 9.18 -27.77
C VAL A 32 22.22 9.26 -26.33
N ARG A 33 23.10 9.21 -25.31
CA ARG A 33 22.69 9.41 -23.91
C ARG A 33 22.11 10.79 -23.67
N TRP A 34 22.69 11.84 -24.23
CA TRP A 34 22.18 13.20 -24.14
C TRP A 34 20.82 13.36 -24.83
N PHE A 35 20.66 12.79 -26.04
CA PHE A 35 19.38 12.80 -26.76
C PHE A 35 18.28 12.11 -25.98
N PHE A 36 18.54 10.89 -25.47
CA PHE A 36 17.57 10.17 -24.64
C PHE A 36 17.30 10.89 -23.32
N ARG A 37 18.31 11.49 -22.71
CA ARG A 37 18.14 12.28 -21.49
C ARG A 37 17.22 13.48 -21.72
N ARG A 38 17.45 14.29 -22.76
CA ARG A 38 16.56 15.42 -23.11
C ARG A 38 15.16 14.98 -23.44
N ARG A 39 15.01 13.87 -24.13
CA ARG A 39 13.68 13.31 -24.44
C ARG A 39 12.97 12.82 -23.20
N PHE A 40 13.72 12.25 -22.27
CA PHE A 40 13.20 11.82 -20.96
C PHE A 40 12.79 13.02 -20.10
N GLU A 41 13.64 14.06 -20.00
CA GLU A 41 13.33 15.29 -19.28
C GLU A 41 12.04 15.92 -19.82
N LYS A 42 11.90 16.09 -21.14
CA LYS A 42 10.68 16.60 -21.78
C LYS A 42 9.45 15.70 -21.51
N ALA A 43 9.62 14.39 -21.41
CA ALA A 43 8.53 13.48 -21.10
C ALA A 43 8.09 13.61 -19.62
N VAL A 44 9.04 13.78 -18.69
CA VAL A 44 8.79 14.05 -17.28
C VAL A 44 8.10 15.41 -17.10
N ASP A 45 8.54 16.45 -17.79
CA ASP A 45 7.91 17.79 -17.75
C ASP A 45 6.45 17.73 -18.21
N ARG A 46 6.17 17.02 -19.31
CA ARG A 46 4.79 16.81 -19.79
C ARG A 46 3.93 16.02 -18.79
N LEU A 47 4.52 15.07 -18.06
CA LEU A 47 3.84 14.33 -17.01
C LEU A 47 3.57 15.22 -15.80
N ASN A 48 4.56 16.04 -15.41
CA ASN A 48 4.43 16.95 -14.27
C ASN A 48 3.32 17.98 -14.45
N VAL A 49 3.09 18.48 -15.68
CA VAL A 49 1.96 19.36 -16.00
C VAL A 49 0.59 18.69 -15.76
N ARG A 50 0.52 17.36 -15.87
CA ARG A 50 -0.72 16.60 -15.68
C ARG A 50 -0.95 16.12 -14.24
N LEU A 51 0.09 16.11 -13.43
CA LEU A 51 0.02 15.69 -12.04
C LEU A 51 -0.34 16.89 -11.14
N LYS A 52 -1.27 16.70 -10.22
CA LYS A 52 -1.54 17.69 -9.17
C LYS A 52 -0.28 18.01 -8.34
N ARG A 53 0.61 17.02 -8.20
CA ARG A 53 1.91 17.14 -7.55
C ARG A 53 3.02 16.64 -8.47
N PRO A 54 3.96 17.50 -8.90
CA PRO A 54 5.03 17.11 -9.79
C PRO A 54 5.99 16.12 -9.12
N ILE A 55 6.59 15.27 -9.95
CA ILE A 55 7.62 14.33 -9.49
C ILE A 55 8.83 15.13 -9.02
N GLN A 56 9.20 14.97 -7.78
CA GLN A 56 10.30 15.73 -7.18
C GLN A 56 11.67 15.28 -7.72
N PRO A 57 12.64 16.18 -7.82
CA PRO A 57 13.99 15.87 -8.29
C PRO A 57 14.67 14.74 -7.50
N PHE A 58 14.41 14.67 -6.20
CA PHE A 58 14.89 13.58 -5.34
C PHE A 58 14.55 12.20 -5.89
N LYS A 59 13.29 11.98 -6.29
CA LYS A 59 12.82 10.70 -6.83
C LYS A 59 13.41 10.35 -8.19
N LEU A 60 13.79 11.36 -8.96
CA LEU A 60 14.44 11.22 -10.28
C LEU A 60 15.96 11.04 -10.19
N ALA A 61 16.55 11.24 -9.02
CA ALA A 61 17.99 11.08 -8.80
C ALA A 61 18.44 9.66 -9.13
N ARG A 62 19.67 9.53 -9.63
CA ARG A 62 20.24 8.21 -9.93
C ARG A 62 20.40 7.42 -8.64
N ARG A 63 19.98 6.15 -8.67
CA ARG A 63 20.11 5.26 -7.52
C ARG A 63 21.53 5.21 -6.94
N HIS A 64 22.53 5.23 -7.80
CA HIS A 64 23.94 5.25 -7.37
C HIS A 64 24.24 6.47 -6.52
N ASP A 65 23.85 7.65 -6.99
CA ASP A 65 24.11 8.94 -6.31
C ASP A 65 23.37 8.99 -4.96
N MET A 66 22.15 8.46 -4.91
CA MET A 66 21.41 8.33 -3.67
C MET A 66 22.08 7.40 -2.66
N ILE A 67 22.60 6.26 -3.12
CA ILE A 67 23.37 5.35 -2.27
C ILE A 67 24.62 6.06 -1.74
N GLN A 68 25.34 6.79 -2.58
CA GLN A 68 26.52 7.54 -2.14
C GLN A 68 26.15 8.61 -1.09
N ARG A 69 25.16 9.45 -1.37
CA ARG A 69 24.67 10.45 -0.40
C ARG A 69 24.32 9.83 0.94
N LEU A 70 23.68 8.65 0.92
CA LEU A 70 23.24 7.98 2.13
C LEU A 70 24.39 7.40 2.95
N ILE A 71 25.37 6.73 2.32
CA ILE A 71 26.48 6.10 3.05
C ILE A 71 27.51 7.13 3.56
N TYR A 72 27.62 8.30 2.91
CA TYR A 72 28.48 9.41 3.35
C TYR A 72 27.71 10.44 4.20
N ASP A 73 26.45 10.17 4.55
CA ASP A 73 25.71 10.99 5.50
C ASP A 73 26.42 11.00 6.87
N PRO A 74 26.61 12.17 7.53
CA PRO A 74 27.36 12.26 8.79
C PRO A 74 26.84 11.34 9.89
N GLU A 75 25.53 11.17 10.00
CA GLU A 75 24.94 10.28 11.01
C GLU A 75 25.17 8.81 10.69
N VAL A 76 25.08 8.43 9.40
CA VAL A 76 25.37 7.06 8.95
C VAL A 76 26.84 6.77 9.14
N SER A 77 27.74 7.70 8.80
CA SER A 77 29.19 7.55 8.98
C SER A 77 29.58 7.35 10.45
N ARG A 78 28.94 8.10 11.36
CA ARG A 78 29.12 7.91 12.81
C ARG A 78 28.66 6.51 13.25
N GLU A 79 27.50 6.06 12.75
CA GLU A 79 26.98 4.74 13.10
C GLU A 79 27.80 3.60 12.50
N ILE A 80 28.48 3.81 11.36
CA ILE A 80 29.45 2.86 10.79
C ILE A 80 30.62 2.68 11.75
N ALA A 81 31.20 3.76 12.29
CA ALA A 81 32.30 3.68 13.24
C ALA A 81 31.88 2.95 14.53
N LEU A 82 30.70 3.32 15.09
CA LEU A 82 30.16 2.63 16.27
C LEU A 82 29.89 1.13 16.01
N TYR A 83 29.44 0.79 14.82
CA TYR A 83 29.23 -0.60 14.44
C TYR A 83 30.55 -1.37 14.32
N ALA A 84 31.59 -0.76 13.76
CA ALA A 84 32.93 -1.34 13.65
C ALA A 84 33.52 -1.65 15.03
N GLU A 85 33.48 -0.67 15.93
CA GLU A 85 33.94 -0.80 17.32
C GLU A 85 33.17 -1.90 18.08
N LYS A 86 31.84 -1.82 18.07
CA LYS A 86 30.98 -2.76 18.80
C LYS A 86 31.14 -4.22 18.34
N ASN A 87 31.30 -4.44 17.05
CA ASN A 87 31.40 -5.77 16.48
C ASN A 87 32.86 -6.23 16.28
N LYS A 88 33.82 -5.38 16.66
CA LYS A 88 35.27 -5.66 16.50
C LYS A 88 35.63 -6.04 15.06
N VAL A 89 35.09 -5.31 14.09
CA VAL A 89 35.37 -5.49 12.67
C VAL A 89 36.09 -4.25 12.11
N PRO A 90 36.91 -4.39 11.06
CA PRO A 90 37.54 -3.25 10.40
C PRO A 90 36.50 -2.26 9.81
N ASP A 91 36.82 -0.97 9.77
CA ASP A 91 35.93 0.09 9.26
C ASP A 91 35.48 -0.16 7.82
N ASN A 92 36.34 -0.69 6.97
CA ASN A 92 35.99 -1.04 5.59
C ASN A 92 34.91 -2.14 5.53
N VAL A 93 34.89 -3.09 6.45
CA VAL A 93 33.86 -4.13 6.54
C VAL A 93 32.52 -3.54 7.01
N ALA A 94 32.54 -2.67 8.02
CA ALA A 94 31.37 -1.96 8.50
C ALA A 94 30.78 -1.04 7.39
N PHE A 95 31.66 -0.35 6.66
CA PHE A 95 31.27 0.49 5.52
C PHE A 95 30.63 -0.33 4.39
N GLN A 96 31.20 -1.46 4.02
CA GLN A 96 30.58 -2.34 3.03
C GLN A 96 29.22 -2.85 3.49
N LYS A 97 29.06 -3.11 4.79
CA LYS A 97 27.78 -3.52 5.37
C LYS A 97 26.71 -2.42 5.26
N ALA A 98 27.07 -1.17 5.56
CA ALA A 98 26.19 -0.02 5.35
C ALA A 98 25.81 0.15 3.87
N ARG A 99 26.76 -0.06 2.96
CA ARG A 99 26.55 -0.01 1.51
C ARG A 99 25.60 -1.12 1.02
N GLU A 100 25.70 -2.33 1.57
CA GLU A 100 24.75 -3.41 1.31
C GLU A 100 23.32 -3.00 1.74
N TYR A 101 23.18 -2.43 2.94
CA TYR A 101 21.89 -1.95 3.44
C TYR A 101 21.34 -0.81 2.58
N ALA A 102 22.16 0.16 2.20
CA ALA A 102 21.76 1.23 1.30
C ALA A 102 21.30 0.69 -0.07
N ARG A 103 22.02 -0.29 -0.64
CA ARG A 103 21.61 -0.96 -1.88
C ARG A 103 20.31 -1.75 -1.75
N GLU A 104 20.01 -2.24 -0.57
CA GLU A 104 18.76 -2.94 -0.30
C GLU A 104 17.60 -1.95 -0.21
N ILE A 105 17.78 -0.84 0.50
CA ILE A 105 16.74 0.13 0.82
C ILE A 105 16.45 1.03 -0.39
N VAL A 106 17.44 1.65 -1.01
CA VAL A 106 17.27 2.65 -2.07
C VAL A 106 16.61 2.05 -3.32
N PRO A 107 15.44 2.55 -3.75
CA PRO A 107 14.76 2.08 -4.96
C PRO A 107 15.51 2.49 -6.24
N SER A 108 15.08 1.94 -7.36
CA SER A 108 15.53 2.32 -8.71
C SER A 108 14.34 2.86 -9.50
N PHE A 109 13.77 3.98 -9.05
CA PHE A 109 12.56 4.52 -9.65
C PHE A 109 12.73 4.86 -11.13
N SER A 110 11.74 4.51 -11.93
CA SER A 110 11.61 4.88 -13.33
C SER A 110 10.24 5.48 -13.58
N ALA A 111 10.19 6.79 -13.86
CA ALA A 111 8.94 7.46 -14.18
C ALA A 111 8.24 6.82 -15.39
N PHE A 112 9.01 6.41 -16.41
CA PHE A 112 8.46 5.69 -17.57
C PHE A 112 7.81 4.37 -17.17
N ALA A 113 8.51 3.51 -16.40
CA ALA A 113 7.96 2.24 -15.94
C ALA A 113 6.73 2.44 -15.04
N TYR A 114 6.75 3.46 -14.19
CA TYR A 114 5.65 3.79 -13.29
C TYR A 114 4.38 4.20 -14.06
N PHE A 115 4.47 5.22 -14.92
CA PHE A 115 3.29 5.79 -15.61
C PHE A 115 2.85 4.99 -16.85
N SER A 116 3.77 4.35 -17.57
CA SER A 116 3.42 3.60 -18.77
C SER A 116 2.94 2.18 -18.46
N PHE A 117 3.49 1.56 -17.41
CA PHE A 117 3.22 0.15 -17.12
C PHE A 117 2.57 -0.07 -15.75
N ALA A 118 3.18 0.41 -14.65
CA ALA A 118 2.71 0.10 -13.31
C ALA A 118 1.27 0.55 -13.07
N MET A 119 0.95 1.79 -13.45
CA MET A 119 -0.39 2.35 -13.27
C MET A 119 -1.45 1.64 -14.10
N ARG A 120 -1.13 1.33 -15.37
CA ARG A 120 -2.07 0.59 -16.23
C ARG A 120 -2.30 -0.83 -15.70
N LEU A 121 -1.22 -1.49 -15.29
CA LEU A 121 -1.30 -2.80 -14.67
C LEU A 121 -2.09 -2.75 -13.36
N ALA A 122 -1.83 -1.79 -12.49
CA ALA A 122 -2.57 -1.61 -11.25
C ALA A 122 -4.07 -1.40 -11.50
N LYS A 123 -4.43 -0.55 -12.46
CA LYS A 123 -5.82 -0.35 -12.88
C LYS A 123 -6.44 -1.66 -13.36
N VAL A 124 -5.83 -2.33 -14.33
CA VAL A 124 -6.36 -3.58 -14.90
C VAL A 124 -6.52 -4.66 -13.84
N VAL A 125 -5.51 -4.83 -12.96
CA VAL A 125 -5.56 -5.81 -11.86
C VAL A 125 -6.66 -5.44 -10.87
N ALA A 126 -6.69 -4.20 -10.40
CA ALA A 126 -7.68 -3.75 -9.43
C ALA A 126 -9.12 -3.92 -9.95
N GLU A 127 -9.41 -3.43 -11.16
CA GLU A 127 -10.74 -3.52 -11.78
C GLU A 127 -11.12 -4.94 -12.24
N SER A 128 -10.13 -5.83 -12.46
CA SER A 128 -10.41 -7.23 -12.78
C SER A 128 -10.77 -8.06 -11.56
N VAL A 129 -10.28 -7.65 -10.39
CA VAL A 129 -10.51 -8.37 -9.13
C VAL A 129 -11.69 -7.79 -8.36
N TYR A 130 -11.83 -6.46 -8.33
CA TYR A 130 -12.83 -5.76 -7.53
C TYR A 130 -13.64 -4.75 -8.33
N ARG A 131 -14.87 -4.47 -7.86
CA ARG A 131 -15.59 -3.24 -8.16
C ARG A 131 -15.04 -2.17 -7.20
N ILE A 132 -14.37 -1.13 -7.75
CA ILE A 132 -13.72 -0.12 -6.92
C ILE A 132 -14.73 1.01 -6.65
N ARG A 133 -14.94 1.32 -5.37
CA ARG A 133 -15.70 2.48 -4.91
C ARG A 133 -14.78 3.42 -4.12
N THR A 134 -14.99 4.70 -4.26
CA THR A 134 -14.30 5.74 -3.49
C THR A 134 -15.34 6.55 -2.72
N ALA A 135 -15.07 6.88 -1.47
CA ALA A 135 -15.96 7.74 -0.70
C ALA A 135 -15.98 9.14 -1.32
N ALA A 136 -17.14 9.82 -1.27
CA ALA A 136 -17.41 11.08 -1.96
C ALA A 136 -16.47 12.25 -1.57
N GLN A 137 -15.76 12.18 -0.44
CA GLN A 137 -14.91 13.26 0.08
C GLN A 137 -13.49 13.32 -0.50
N ASN A 138 -13.10 12.39 -1.38
CA ASN A 138 -11.71 12.24 -1.80
C ASN A 138 -11.12 13.44 -2.54
N ASP A 139 -11.89 14.17 -3.30
CA ASP A 139 -11.37 15.28 -4.12
C ASP A 139 -10.95 16.51 -3.29
N GLY A 140 -11.64 16.79 -2.18
CA GLY A 140 -11.32 17.89 -1.27
C GLY A 140 -10.05 17.66 -0.45
N VAL A 141 -9.77 16.43 -0.05
CA VAL A 141 -8.60 16.07 0.76
C VAL A 141 -7.28 16.42 0.07
N PHE A 142 -7.15 16.11 -1.21
CA PHE A 142 -5.94 16.42 -1.96
C PHE A 142 -5.73 17.91 -2.23
N ALA A 143 -6.81 18.68 -2.31
CA ALA A 143 -6.76 20.13 -2.46
C ALA A 143 -6.31 20.84 -1.18
N ALA A 144 -6.61 20.25 -0.02
CA ALA A 144 -6.24 20.80 1.28
C ALA A 144 -4.75 20.61 1.64
N ILE A 145 -3.99 19.83 0.87
CA ILE A 145 -2.57 19.58 1.15
C ILE A 145 -1.71 20.70 0.53
N PRO A 146 -0.95 21.50 1.30
CA PRO A 146 -0.13 22.58 0.76
C PRO A 146 0.92 22.08 -0.26
N GLU A 147 1.22 22.89 -1.28
CA GLU A 147 2.20 22.50 -2.33
C GLU A 147 3.61 22.27 -1.78
N ASN A 148 4.03 23.09 -0.83
CA ASN A 148 5.34 23.00 -0.17
C ASN A 148 5.38 21.96 0.98
N SER A 149 4.54 20.93 0.91
CA SER A 149 4.52 19.82 1.87
C SER A 149 4.85 18.49 1.22
N THR A 150 5.23 17.53 2.04
CA THR A 150 5.43 16.13 1.64
C THR A 150 4.28 15.30 2.19
N PRO A 151 3.36 14.80 1.33
CA PRO A 151 2.31 13.91 1.77
C PRO A 151 2.85 12.55 2.18
N VAL A 152 2.35 12.06 3.30
CA VAL A 152 2.64 10.71 3.80
C VAL A 152 1.32 9.98 4.03
N PHE A 153 1.02 9.01 3.16
CA PHE A 153 -0.20 8.21 3.28
C PHE A 153 -0.04 7.16 4.37
N VAL A 154 -0.89 7.24 5.38
CA VAL A 154 -0.94 6.31 6.51
C VAL A 154 -2.17 5.43 6.35
N MET A 155 -1.98 4.12 6.14
CA MET A 155 -3.03 3.23 5.66
C MET A 155 -3.20 2.03 6.57
N ASN A 156 -4.44 1.55 6.77
CA ASN A 156 -4.67 0.22 7.33
C ASN A 156 -4.28 -0.88 6.33
N HIS A 157 -4.00 -2.09 6.80
CA HIS A 157 -3.46 -3.16 5.95
C HIS A 157 -4.33 -4.43 6.01
N ARG A 158 -5.18 -4.61 5.00
CA ARG A 158 -6.11 -5.75 4.91
C ARG A 158 -5.69 -6.82 3.91
N SER A 159 -5.07 -6.38 2.79
CA SER A 159 -4.71 -7.26 1.68
C SER A 159 -3.44 -6.77 1.00
N ASN A 160 -2.69 -7.66 0.34
CA ASN A 160 -1.63 -7.25 -0.56
C ASN A 160 -2.17 -6.45 -1.77
N MET A 161 -3.47 -6.48 -2.02
CA MET A 161 -4.13 -5.63 -3.01
C MET A 161 -4.17 -4.16 -2.62
N ASP A 162 -3.96 -3.80 -1.34
CA ASP A 162 -3.93 -2.41 -0.86
C ASP A 162 -2.88 -1.58 -1.63
N TYR A 163 -1.69 -2.16 -1.89
CA TYR A 163 -0.65 -1.51 -2.69
C TYR A 163 -1.14 -1.18 -4.11
N VAL A 164 -1.87 -2.10 -4.73
CA VAL A 164 -2.39 -1.95 -6.08
C VAL A 164 -3.48 -0.90 -6.13
N LEU A 165 -4.44 -0.96 -5.19
CA LEU A 165 -5.56 -0.01 -5.10
C LEU A 165 -5.08 1.42 -4.88
N VAL A 166 -4.22 1.63 -3.88
CA VAL A 166 -3.75 2.98 -3.54
C VAL A 166 -2.83 3.53 -4.63
N THR A 167 -1.99 2.69 -5.24
CA THR A 167 -1.21 3.09 -6.43
C THR A 167 -2.13 3.55 -7.56
N TYR A 168 -3.19 2.82 -7.85
CA TYR A 168 -4.17 3.19 -8.90
C TYR A 168 -4.87 4.51 -8.58
N LEU A 169 -5.38 4.67 -7.35
CA LEU A 169 -6.17 5.85 -6.97
C LEU A 169 -5.30 7.11 -6.81
N ALA A 170 -4.13 6.98 -6.16
CA ALA A 170 -3.23 8.11 -5.96
C ALA A 170 -2.45 8.51 -7.22
N SER A 171 -2.44 7.66 -8.24
CA SER A 171 -1.68 7.87 -9.48
C SER A 171 -2.05 9.13 -10.26
N LYS A 172 -3.27 9.61 -10.11
CA LYS A 172 -3.73 10.88 -10.72
C LYS A 172 -3.20 12.12 -9.97
N THR A 173 -2.73 11.92 -8.74
CA THR A 173 -2.32 13.01 -7.86
C THR A 173 -0.81 13.07 -7.71
N SER A 174 -0.14 11.94 -7.49
CA SER A 174 1.29 11.85 -7.18
C SER A 174 1.86 10.47 -7.49
N THR A 175 3.20 10.37 -7.46
CA THR A 175 3.91 9.08 -7.46
C THR A 175 4.15 8.65 -6.02
N LEU A 176 3.80 7.42 -5.66
CA LEU A 176 3.98 6.91 -4.30
C LEU A 176 5.28 6.10 -4.15
N SER A 177 5.94 6.28 -3.02
CA SER A 177 7.02 5.43 -2.52
C SER A 177 6.53 4.61 -1.34
N TYR A 178 6.56 3.29 -1.47
CA TYR A 178 6.03 2.38 -0.45
C TYR A 178 7.13 1.72 0.36
N ALA A 179 6.91 1.58 1.65
CA ALA A 179 7.65 0.67 2.50
C ALA A 179 7.13 -0.77 2.33
N VAL A 180 7.91 -1.63 1.70
CA VAL A 180 7.53 -3.02 1.40
C VAL A 180 8.35 -4.00 2.23
N GLY A 181 7.69 -5.00 2.82
CA GLY A 181 8.35 -6.03 3.61
C GLY A 181 9.21 -7.01 2.80
N GLU A 182 9.99 -7.82 3.50
CA GLU A 182 10.95 -8.79 2.94
C GLU A 182 10.32 -9.83 2.00
N TRP A 183 9.03 -10.12 2.14
CA TRP A 183 8.31 -11.12 1.35
C TRP A 183 8.33 -10.84 -0.15
N ALA A 184 8.46 -9.57 -0.54
CA ALA A 184 8.48 -9.15 -1.95
C ALA A 184 9.89 -9.15 -2.58
N ARG A 185 10.92 -9.66 -1.87
CA ARG A 185 12.32 -9.70 -2.34
C ARG A 185 12.63 -10.85 -3.27
N VAL A 186 11.67 -11.34 -4.03
CA VAL A 186 11.83 -12.44 -5.01
C VAL A 186 11.99 -11.86 -6.40
N TRP A 187 13.01 -12.31 -7.13
CA TRP A 187 13.18 -11.95 -8.55
C TRP A 187 12.10 -12.62 -9.42
N PRO A 188 11.52 -11.98 -10.45
CA PRO A 188 11.73 -10.60 -10.94
C PRO A 188 10.89 -9.52 -10.21
N LEU A 189 10.00 -9.90 -9.30
CA LEU A 189 9.07 -9.01 -8.62
C LEU A 189 9.79 -7.87 -7.88
N SER A 190 10.90 -8.19 -7.20
CA SER A 190 11.68 -7.19 -6.47
C SER A 190 12.26 -6.10 -7.38
N ALA A 191 12.63 -6.45 -8.61
CA ALA A 191 13.11 -5.48 -9.60
C ALA A 191 11.98 -4.55 -10.06
N LEU A 192 10.79 -5.09 -10.35
CA LEU A 192 9.61 -4.33 -10.73
C LEU A 192 9.16 -3.37 -9.63
N ILE A 193 9.05 -3.87 -8.40
CA ILE A 193 8.64 -3.08 -7.22
C ILE A 193 9.61 -1.91 -6.98
N ARG A 194 10.92 -2.12 -7.12
CA ARG A 194 11.92 -1.04 -7.03
C ARG A 194 11.78 -0.01 -8.14
N MET A 195 11.49 -0.45 -9.37
CA MET A 195 11.26 0.46 -10.50
C MET A 195 10.00 1.32 -10.31
N TRP A 196 9.05 0.84 -9.50
CA TRP A 196 7.84 1.58 -9.14
C TRP A 196 8.02 2.52 -7.94
N GLY A 197 9.23 2.59 -7.37
CA GLY A 197 9.58 3.52 -6.30
C GLY A 197 9.43 2.97 -4.90
N ALA A 198 9.10 1.68 -4.74
CA ALA A 198 9.03 1.08 -3.44
C ALA A 198 10.43 0.75 -2.88
N TYR A 199 10.59 0.92 -1.58
CA TYR A 199 11.80 0.56 -0.84
C TYR A 199 11.53 -0.62 0.11
N PHE A 200 12.56 -1.47 0.27
CA PHE A 200 12.40 -2.65 1.10
C PHE A 200 12.81 -2.40 2.54
N ILE A 201 11.99 -2.91 3.47
CA ILE A 201 12.26 -2.84 4.90
C ILE A 201 12.39 -4.24 5.51
N ARG A 202 13.33 -4.39 6.45
CA ARG A 202 13.47 -5.58 7.29
C ARG A 202 12.69 -5.39 8.57
N ARG A 203 11.56 -6.06 8.69
CA ARG A 203 10.67 -5.95 9.87
C ARG A 203 11.32 -6.46 11.16
N ARG A 204 12.29 -7.36 11.07
CA ARG A 204 12.96 -8.02 12.21
C ARG A 204 14.38 -7.53 12.46
N SER A 205 14.88 -6.57 11.71
CA SER A 205 16.24 -6.09 11.92
C SER A 205 16.32 -5.25 13.19
N ARG A 206 17.08 -5.76 14.16
CA ARG A 206 17.38 -5.06 15.42
C ARG A 206 18.71 -4.31 15.37
N GLY A 207 19.49 -4.42 14.29
CA GLY A 207 20.81 -3.79 14.14
C GLY A 207 20.69 -2.27 14.05
N SER A 208 21.47 -1.56 14.84
CA SER A 208 21.50 -0.10 14.88
C SER A 208 21.88 0.49 13.52
N LEU A 209 22.93 -0.05 12.88
CA LEU A 209 23.39 0.40 11.57
C LEU A 209 22.29 0.32 10.49
N TYR A 210 21.55 -0.80 10.43
CA TYR A 210 20.45 -0.93 9.46
C TYR A 210 19.35 0.12 9.72
N ARG A 211 18.97 0.29 10.99
CA ARG A 211 17.94 1.27 11.37
C ARG A 211 18.38 2.69 11.07
N LYS A 212 19.65 3.05 11.30
CA LYS A 212 20.18 4.37 10.98
C LYS A 212 20.18 4.62 9.47
N VAL A 213 20.63 3.67 8.64
CA VAL A 213 20.59 3.77 7.17
C VAL A 213 19.15 3.94 6.68
N LEU A 214 18.18 3.17 7.22
CA LEU A 214 16.77 3.29 6.85
C LEU A 214 16.16 4.63 7.28
N SER A 215 16.40 5.04 8.52
CA SER A 215 15.93 6.33 9.06
C SER A 215 16.39 7.50 8.18
N ARG A 216 17.70 7.56 7.88
CA ARG A 216 18.26 8.63 7.04
C ARG A 216 17.71 8.62 5.62
N TYR A 217 17.51 7.44 5.03
CA TYR A 217 16.86 7.35 3.73
C TYR A 217 15.42 7.91 3.75
N VAL A 218 14.61 7.52 4.75
CA VAL A 218 13.24 8.02 4.91
C VAL A 218 13.22 9.53 5.09
N GLN A 219 14.09 10.08 5.95
CA GLN A 219 14.21 11.52 6.17
C GLN A 219 14.63 12.28 4.90
N MET A 220 15.65 11.79 4.18
CA MET A 220 16.10 12.40 2.92
C MET A 220 15.00 12.38 1.86
N ALA A 221 14.22 11.28 1.76
CA ALA A 221 13.11 11.17 0.83
C ALA A 221 11.99 12.15 1.18
N THR A 222 11.64 12.26 2.46
CA THR A 222 10.61 13.18 2.96
C THR A 222 11.02 14.64 2.74
N ASN A 223 12.23 15.01 3.13
CA ASN A 223 12.77 16.36 2.93
C ASN A 223 12.91 16.71 1.44
N GLY A 224 13.18 15.71 0.60
CA GLY A 224 13.18 15.82 -0.85
C GLY A 224 11.80 15.92 -1.51
N GLY A 225 10.71 15.87 -0.73
CA GLY A 225 9.34 16.00 -1.22
C GLY A 225 8.78 14.71 -1.85
N ASP A 226 9.43 13.56 -1.67
CA ASP A 226 8.94 12.29 -2.20
C ASP A 226 7.73 11.80 -1.38
N THR A 227 6.58 11.70 -2.04
CA THR A 227 5.34 11.21 -1.40
C THR A 227 5.50 9.77 -0.96
N GLN A 228 5.33 9.52 0.32
CA GLN A 228 5.50 8.21 0.91
C GLN A 228 4.17 7.57 1.33
N ALA A 229 4.18 6.26 1.50
CA ALA A 229 3.05 5.51 2.01
C ALA A 229 3.54 4.34 2.88
N PHE A 230 2.88 4.12 4.02
CA PHE A 230 3.19 3.01 4.90
C PHE A 230 1.97 2.53 5.68
N TYR A 231 2.09 1.32 6.23
CA TYR A 231 1.08 0.66 7.04
C TYR A 231 1.55 0.63 8.50
N PRO A 232 0.97 1.44 9.40
CA PRO A 232 1.37 1.47 10.81
C PRO A 232 1.19 0.13 11.50
N GLU A 233 0.19 -0.67 11.12
CA GLU A 233 -0.04 -2.02 11.65
C GLU A 233 1.17 -2.96 11.43
N GLY A 234 2.02 -2.66 10.44
CA GLY A 234 3.22 -3.44 10.13
C GLY A 234 2.96 -4.86 9.62
N GLY A 235 1.72 -5.22 9.30
CA GLY A 235 1.31 -6.51 8.74
C GLY A 235 -0.16 -6.55 8.44
N LEU A 236 -0.62 -7.57 7.72
CA LEU A 236 -2.02 -7.79 7.43
C LEU A 236 -2.82 -8.07 8.71
N SER A 237 -4.05 -7.56 8.78
CA SER A 237 -4.97 -7.89 9.86
C SER A 237 -5.37 -9.36 9.76
N LEU A 238 -5.21 -10.11 10.85
CA LEU A 238 -5.58 -11.52 10.95
C LEU A 238 -7.05 -11.71 11.40
N THR A 239 -7.60 -10.71 12.06
CA THR A 239 -8.93 -10.77 12.69
C THR A 239 -9.99 -9.94 11.98
N GLY A 240 -9.60 -9.13 11.00
CA GLY A 240 -10.46 -8.13 10.37
C GLY A 240 -10.55 -6.80 11.16
N LYS A 241 -10.14 -6.72 12.42
CA LYS A 241 -10.01 -5.47 13.17
C LYS A 241 -8.75 -4.72 12.80
N LEU A 242 -8.72 -3.41 13.00
CA LEU A 242 -7.48 -2.65 12.97
C LEU A 242 -6.52 -3.15 14.05
N GLN A 243 -5.24 -3.21 13.72
CA GLN A 243 -4.21 -3.66 14.65
C GLN A 243 -3.53 -2.46 15.32
N PRO A 244 -3.02 -2.62 16.55
CA PRO A 244 -2.24 -1.58 17.20
C PRO A 244 -1.08 -1.12 16.33
N PRO A 245 -0.83 0.19 16.23
CA PRO A 245 0.20 0.74 15.37
C PRO A 245 1.61 0.45 15.90
N LYS A 246 2.56 0.40 14.99
CA LYS A 246 4.00 0.33 15.24
C LYS A 246 4.64 1.63 14.81
N VAL A 247 5.29 2.29 15.73
CA VAL A 247 5.80 3.65 15.54
C VAL A 247 7.09 3.77 14.72
N GLY A 248 7.76 2.65 14.37
CA GLY A 248 9.12 2.68 13.82
C GLY A 248 9.35 3.61 12.63
N LEU A 249 8.50 3.55 11.57
CA LEU A 249 8.61 4.46 10.43
C LEU A 249 8.13 5.87 10.77
N LEU A 250 7.10 5.99 11.59
CA LEU A 250 6.58 7.27 12.04
C LEU A 250 7.64 8.04 12.85
N SER A 251 8.37 7.36 13.75
CA SER A 251 9.49 7.97 14.50
C SER A 251 10.52 8.56 13.54
N TYR A 252 10.91 7.84 12.47
CA TYR A 252 11.91 8.35 11.53
C TYR A 252 11.46 9.61 10.81
N LEU A 253 10.15 9.74 10.53
CA LEU A 253 9.57 10.94 9.92
C LEU A 253 9.57 12.11 10.90
N VAL A 254 9.14 11.85 12.14
CA VAL A 254 9.08 12.86 13.21
C VAL A 254 10.48 13.32 13.60
N ASP A 255 11.43 12.40 13.82
CA ASP A 255 12.81 12.72 14.20
C ASP A 255 13.57 13.51 13.12
N GLY A 256 13.17 13.37 11.86
CA GLY A 256 13.77 14.08 10.73
C GLY A 256 13.05 15.35 10.31
N PHE A 257 11.99 15.72 11.02
CA PHE A 257 11.21 16.92 10.72
C PHE A 257 11.83 18.18 11.33
N ASP A 258 12.00 19.19 10.48
CA ASP A 258 12.40 20.54 10.90
C ASP A 258 11.17 21.46 10.78
N PRO A 259 10.63 21.96 11.90
CA PRO A 259 9.47 22.85 11.89
C PRO A 259 9.71 24.16 11.13
N GLU A 260 10.95 24.68 11.13
CA GLU A 260 11.35 25.90 10.43
C GLU A 260 11.83 25.61 8.99
N GLY A 261 11.87 24.33 8.62
CA GLY A 261 12.32 23.90 7.31
C GLY A 261 11.37 24.32 6.18
N ALA A 262 11.85 24.25 4.95
CA ALA A 262 11.10 24.68 3.75
C ALA A 262 9.85 23.82 3.48
N ARG A 263 9.79 22.57 4.00
CA ARG A 263 8.71 21.62 3.74
C ARG A 263 8.04 21.13 5.02
N ASP A 264 6.72 21.11 4.99
CA ASP A 264 5.91 20.42 5.98
C ASP A 264 5.76 18.94 5.65
N ILE A 265 5.46 18.12 6.67
CA ILE A 265 5.00 16.73 6.51
C ILE A 265 3.49 16.73 6.77
N VAL A 266 2.73 16.23 5.79
CA VAL A 266 1.29 16.11 5.92
C VAL A 266 0.88 14.65 5.87
N PHE A 267 0.45 14.12 7.00
CA PHE A 267 -0.10 12.77 7.08
C PHE A 267 -1.51 12.74 6.51
N VAL A 268 -1.76 11.79 5.62
CA VAL A 268 -3.06 11.54 5.00
C VAL A 268 -3.55 10.17 5.44
N PRO A 269 -4.51 10.10 6.38
CA PRO A 269 -5.12 8.84 6.77
C PRO A 269 -5.89 8.23 5.60
N VAL A 270 -5.71 6.93 5.38
CA VAL A 270 -6.40 6.19 4.30
C VAL A 270 -6.99 4.93 4.86
N ALA A 271 -8.31 4.79 4.71
CA ALA A 271 -9.03 3.59 5.10
C ALA A 271 -9.37 2.73 3.87
N ILE A 272 -9.11 1.44 3.98
CA ILE A 272 -9.36 0.46 2.91
C ILE A 272 -10.21 -0.67 3.48
N ASN A 273 -11.29 -1.01 2.79
CA ASN A 273 -12.13 -2.14 3.15
C ASN A 273 -12.57 -2.93 1.91
N TYR A 274 -12.98 -4.18 2.12
CA TYR A 274 -13.31 -5.14 1.08
C TYR A 274 -14.55 -5.94 1.45
N ASP A 275 -15.40 -6.25 0.45
CA ASP A 275 -16.41 -7.30 0.58
C ASP A 275 -15.74 -8.67 0.75
N ARG A 276 -14.59 -8.86 0.09
CA ARG A 276 -13.78 -10.05 0.27
C ARG A 276 -12.30 -9.76 0.14
N VAL A 277 -11.53 -10.23 1.11
CA VAL A 277 -10.06 -10.15 1.10
C VAL A 277 -9.49 -11.33 0.29
N LEU A 278 -8.49 -11.08 -0.55
CA LEU A 278 -7.90 -12.10 -1.42
C LEU A 278 -7.27 -13.24 -0.62
N GLU A 279 -6.68 -12.93 0.52
CA GLU A 279 -5.95 -13.82 1.40
C GLU A 279 -6.76 -14.30 2.62
N ASP A 280 -8.08 -14.09 2.66
CA ASP A 280 -8.94 -14.33 3.82
C ASP A 280 -8.71 -15.70 4.48
N ARG A 281 -8.73 -16.79 3.70
CA ARG A 281 -8.53 -18.15 4.21
C ARG A 281 -7.15 -18.35 4.85
N VAL A 282 -6.11 -17.73 4.27
CA VAL A 282 -4.74 -17.85 4.79
C VAL A 282 -4.58 -17.04 6.06
N LEU A 283 -5.21 -15.85 6.13
CA LEU A 283 -5.18 -14.97 7.30
C LEU A 283 -5.90 -15.60 8.48
N MET A 284 -7.11 -16.15 8.25
CA MET A 284 -7.90 -16.83 9.29
C MET A 284 -7.16 -18.08 9.80
N ALA A 285 -6.65 -18.93 8.92
CA ALA A 285 -5.86 -20.10 9.32
C ALA A 285 -4.56 -19.73 10.06
N ALA A 286 -3.98 -18.58 9.80
CA ALA A 286 -2.83 -18.05 10.54
C ALA A 286 -3.24 -17.55 11.93
N HIS A 287 -4.42 -16.95 12.04
CA HIS A 287 -5.02 -16.55 13.32
C HIS A 287 -5.27 -17.74 14.23
N GLU A 288 -5.93 -18.79 13.73
CA GLU A 288 -6.22 -20.01 14.47
C GLU A 288 -4.96 -20.71 14.97
N ARG A 289 -3.91 -20.73 14.17
CA ARG A 289 -2.60 -21.33 14.56
C ARG A 289 -1.76 -20.46 15.49
N GLY A 290 -2.14 -19.20 15.74
CA GLY A 290 -1.35 -18.24 16.48
C GLY A 290 -0.03 -17.85 15.81
N ASP A 291 0.15 -18.17 14.53
CA ASP A 291 1.40 -17.89 13.79
C ASP A 291 1.18 -16.82 12.72
N ARG A 292 1.94 -15.72 12.83
CA ARG A 292 1.98 -14.65 11.82
C ARG A 292 2.90 -14.97 10.62
N ARG A 293 3.51 -16.16 10.58
CA ARG A 293 4.37 -16.59 9.47
C ARG A 293 3.52 -17.22 8.38
N PHE A 294 2.86 -16.41 7.58
CA PHE A 294 2.28 -16.94 6.34
C PHE A 294 3.12 -16.53 5.15
N GLY A 295 3.70 -17.51 4.50
CA GLY A 295 4.36 -17.36 3.21
C GLY A 295 3.31 -17.56 2.11
N ALA A 296 2.55 -16.52 1.76
CA ALA A 296 1.81 -16.58 0.51
C ALA A 296 2.82 -16.72 -0.63
N ARG A 297 2.84 -17.86 -1.31
CA ARG A 297 3.70 -18.04 -2.48
C ARG A 297 3.21 -17.08 -3.56
N ILE A 298 4.03 -16.08 -3.88
CA ILE A 298 3.73 -15.04 -4.89
C ILE A 298 3.27 -15.67 -6.20
N SER A 299 3.86 -16.82 -6.58
CA SER A 299 3.46 -17.57 -7.75
C SER A 299 1.96 -17.97 -7.74
N VAL A 300 1.42 -18.31 -6.57
CA VAL A 300 -0.01 -18.65 -6.41
C VAL A 300 -0.87 -17.41 -6.62
N VAL A 301 -0.49 -16.27 -6.05
CA VAL A 301 -1.20 -14.99 -6.22
C VAL A 301 -1.16 -14.54 -7.69
N VAL A 302 0.00 -14.59 -8.32
CA VAL A 302 0.15 -14.22 -9.74
C VAL A 302 -0.67 -15.17 -10.63
N ALA A 303 -0.56 -16.48 -10.44
CA ALA A 303 -1.34 -17.46 -11.21
C ALA A 303 -2.85 -17.26 -11.03
N PHE A 304 -3.27 -16.92 -9.81
CA PHE A 304 -4.66 -16.59 -9.50
C PHE A 304 -5.12 -15.33 -10.25
N ILE A 305 -4.36 -14.24 -10.24
CA ILE A 305 -4.68 -12.99 -10.94
C ILE A 305 -4.74 -13.23 -12.45
N VAL A 306 -3.78 -13.95 -13.02
CA VAL A 306 -3.74 -14.30 -14.44
C VAL A 306 -4.97 -15.13 -14.83
N ARG A 307 -5.30 -16.16 -14.05
CA ARG A 307 -6.50 -16.99 -14.29
C ARG A 307 -7.79 -16.18 -14.24
N LYS A 308 -7.91 -15.21 -13.28
CA LYS A 308 -9.05 -14.30 -13.18
C LYS A 308 -9.16 -13.37 -14.38
N PHE A 309 -8.05 -12.83 -14.81
CA PHE A 309 -7.99 -11.98 -16.01
C PHE A 309 -8.45 -12.75 -17.28
N TRP A 310 -7.99 -13.98 -17.48
CA TRP A 310 -8.41 -14.82 -18.59
C TRP A 310 -9.90 -15.19 -18.52
N ARG A 311 -10.45 -15.47 -17.34
CA ARG A 311 -11.88 -15.73 -17.17
C ARG A 311 -12.72 -14.50 -17.50
N ARG A 312 -12.26 -13.31 -17.11
CA ARG A 312 -12.94 -12.04 -17.45
C ARG A 312 -12.93 -11.79 -18.96
N LEU A 313 -11.82 -12.04 -19.66
CA LEU A 313 -11.75 -11.94 -21.12
C LEU A 313 -12.74 -12.88 -21.83
N ARG A 314 -13.12 -13.99 -21.17
CA ARG A 314 -14.13 -14.94 -21.66
C ARG A 314 -15.57 -14.59 -21.23
N GLY A 315 -15.81 -13.39 -20.73
CA GLY A 315 -17.15 -12.91 -20.36
C GLY A 315 -17.67 -13.37 -19.00
N HIS A 316 -16.87 -14.06 -18.18
CA HIS A 316 -17.29 -14.48 -16.83
C HIS A 316 -16.95 -13.38 -15.82
N ASP A 317 -17.97 -12.77 -15.21
CA ASP A 317 -17.73 -11.88 -14.05
C ASP A 317 -17.39 -12.73 -12.83
N THR A 318 -16.14 -12.62 -12.39
CA THR A 318 -15.59 -13.37 -11.26
C THR A 318 -15.01 -12.44 -10.21
N ARG A 319 -15.54 -11.22 -10.06
CA ARG A 319 -15.03 -10.24 -9.10
C ARG A 319 -15.21 -10.72 -7.67
N PHE A 320 -14.33 -10.25 -6.78
CA PHE A 320 -14.36 -10.51 -5.34
C PHE A 320 -15.25 -9.53 -4.57
N GLY A 321 -16.32 -9.04 -5.20
CA GLY A 321 -17.16 -8.00 -4.63
C GLY A 321 -16.57 -6.60 -4.80
N THR A 322 -16.85 -5.74 -3.84
CA THR A 322 -16.41 -4.34 -3.83
C THR A 322 -15.13 -4.17 -3.00
N ALA A 323 -14.26 -3.28 -3.45
CA ALA A 323 -13.18 -2.72 -2.66
C ALA A 323 -13.40 -1.21 -2.55
N ALA A 324 -13.32 -0.68 -1.34
CA ALA A 324 -13.52 0.75 -1.12
C ALA A 324 -12.33 1.40 -0.44
N VAL A 325 -12.03 2.64 -0.86
CA VAL A 325 -10.97 3.48 -0.28
C VAL A 325 -11.55 4.83 0.08
N ALA A 326 -11.27 5.26 1.30
CA ALA A 326 -11.59 6.59 1.79
C ALA A 326 -10.34 7.30 2.29
N PHE A 327 -10.26 8.62 2.05
CA PHE A 327 -9.18 9.44 2.55
C PHE A 327 -9.73 10.31 3.70
N GLY A 328 -9.07 10.25 4.84
CA GLY A 328 -9.38 11.06 5.99
C GLY A 328 -8.78 12.47 5.91
N GLU A 329 -9.16 13.31 6.85
CA GLU A 329 -8.66 14.69 6.96
C GLU A 329 -7.14 14.70 7.17
N PRO A 330 -6.37 15.46 6.38
CA PRO A 330 -4.93 15.53 6.50
C PRO A 330 -4.49 16.17 7.81
N ILE A 331 -3.36 15.69 8.36
CA ILE A 331 -2.74 16.22 9.57
C ILE A 331 -1.38 16.80 9.21
N SER A 332 -1.24 18.12 9.29
CA SER A 332 0.04 18.81 9.13
C SER A 332 0.88 18.62 10.40
N LEU A 333 2.11 18.13 10.25
CA LEU A 333 3.02 17.97 11.38
C LEU A 333 3.47 19.31 11.95
N ARG A 334 3.61 20.32 11.09
CA ARG A 334 3.91 21.69 11.50
C ARG A 334 2.79 22.29 12.36
N SER A 335 1.53 22.13 11.92
CA SER A 335 0.38 22.61 12.68
C SER A 335 0.11 21.78 13.95
N TYR A 336 0.50 20.51 13.95
CA TYR A 336 0.41 19.65 15.13
C TYR A 336 1.37 20.11 16.23
N GLY A 337 2.49 20.73 15.84
CA GLY A 337 3.51 21.25 16.74
C GLY A 337 4.52 20.18 17.17
N LYS A 338 5.16 20.41 18.31
CA LYS A 338 6.18 19.49 18.84
C LYS A 338 5.57 18.14 19.22
N VAL A 339 6.05 17.07 18.61
CA VAL A 339 5.63 15.72 18.94
C VAL A 339 6.42 15.24 20.15
N GLU A 340 5.82 15.31 21.32
CA GLU A 340 6.43 14.80 22.56
C GLU A 340 6.27 13.28 22.68
N ASN A 341 5.17 12.74 22.14
CA ASN A 341 4.85 11.32 22.16
C ASN A 341 4.43 10.82 20.79
N VAL A 342 5.29 10.04 20.13
CA VAL A 342 5.04 9.46 18.81
C VAL A 342 3.93 8.41 18.86
N ASP A 343 3.74 7.71 19.99
CA ASP A 343 2.63 6.76 20.17
C ASP A 343 1.28 7.48 20.14
N ALA A 344 1.17 8.66 20.78
CA ALA A 344 -0.06 9.46 20.75
C ALA A 344 -0.40 9.92 19.32
N LEU A 345 0.59 10.41 18.56
CA LEU A 345 0.39 10.75 17.14
C LEU A 345 -0.03 9.52 16.32
N SER A 346 0.58 8.38 16.59
CA SER A 346 0.27 7.10 15.93
C SER A 346 -1.18 6.66 16.21
N GLN A 347 -1.64 6.77 17.45
CA GLN A 347 -3.03 6.48 17.84
C GLN A 347 -4.01 7.46 17.19
N LEU A 348 -3.69 8.76 17.14
CA LEU A 348 -4.50 9.75 16.43
C LEU A 348 -4.65 9.40 14.94
N LEU A 349 -3.57 9.00 14.28
CA LEU A 349 -3.60 8.60 12.89
C LEU A 349 -4.50 7.37 12.69
N MET A 350 -4.43 6.37 13.58
CA MET A 350 -5.30 5.20 13.55
C MET A 350 -6.77 5.57 13.78
N ALA A 351 -7.07 6.44 14.73
CA ALA A 351 -8.43 6.93 14.97
C ALA A 351 -8.99 7.69 13.75
N ARG A 352 -8.15 8.46 13.03
CA ARG A 352 -8.55 9.11 11.78
C ARG A 352 -8.81 8.12 10.65
N ILE A 353 -8.10 7.00 10.59
CA ILE A 353 -8.38 5.88 9.66
C ILE A 353 -9.70 5.21 10.02
N GLU A 354 -9.94 4.93 11.30
CA GLU A 354 -11.20 4.36 11.81
C GLU A 354 -12.40 5.23 11.41
N ALA A 355 -12.32 6.53 11.66
CA ALA A 355 -13.40 7.48 11.43
C ALA A 355 -13.88 7.58 9.98
N VAL A 356 -13.10 7.08 9.02
CA VAL A 356 -13.44 7.07 7.59
C VAL A 356 -13.47 5.66 6.99
N MET A 357 -13.51 4.61 7.82
CA MET A 357 -13.51 3.23 7.33
C MET A 357 -14.72 2.95 6.46
N PRO A 358 -14.55 2.55 5.19
CA PRO A 358 -15.68 2.28 4.30
C PRO A 358 -16.54 1.12 4.78
N VAL A 359 -17.86 1.34 4.80
CA VAL A 359 -18.87 0.33 5.14
C VAL A 359 -19.42 -0.25 3.84
N LEU A 360 -19.29 -1.56 3.69
CA LEU A 360 -19.67 -2.33 2.51
C LEU A 360 -20.77 -3.35 2.83
N GLY A 361 -21.36 -3.95 1.81
CA GLY A 361 -22.49 -4.86 1.94
C GLY A 361 -22.16 -6.12 2.73
N VAL A 362 -21.03 -6.78 2.45
CA VAL A 362 -20.64 -8.03 3.17
C VAL A 362 -20.36 -7.78 4.66
N PRO A 363 -19.60 -6.76 5.09
CA PRO A 363 -19.48 -6.38 6.49
C PRO A 363 -20.82 -6.16 7.20
N LEU A 364 -21.78 -5.48 6.56
CA LEU A 364 -23.10 -5.22 7.13
C LEU A 364 -23.90 -6.52 7.31
N VAL A 365 -24.02 -7.33 6.25
CA VAL A 365 -24.72 -8.62 6.29
C VAL A 365 -24.10 -9.55 7.33
N ALA A 366 -22.76 -9.63 7.37
CA ALA A 366 -22.06 -10.44 8.37
C ALA A 366 -22.34 -9.97 9.80
N THR A 367 -22.37 -8.66 10.04
CA THR A 367 -22.67 -8.08 11.35
C THR A 367 -24.09 -8.41 11.79
N VAL A 368 -25.09 -8.22 10.92
CA VAL A 368 -26.50 -8.49 11.24
C VAL A 368 -26.72 -9.98 11.50
N LEU A 369 -26.27 -10.88 10.62
CA LEU A 369 -26.46 -12.31 10.79
C LEU A 369 -25.75 -12.86 12.05
N ARG A 370 -24.66 -12.25 12.47
CA ARG A 370 -23.98 -12.64 13.71
C ARG A 370 -24.69 -12.12 14.96
N GLY A 371 -25.27 -10.94 14.90
CA GLY A 371 -25.97 -10.33 16.04
C GLY A 371 -27.37 -10.87 16.24
N GLN A 372 -28.13 -11.06 15.17
CA GLN A 372 -29.54 -11.43 15.23
C GLN A 372 -29.83 -12.92 14.89
N GLY A 373 -28.83 -13.65 14.37
CA GLY A 373 -29.00 -15.00 13.91
C GLY A 373 -29.60 -15.12 12.51
N PRO A 374 -30.20 -16.27 12.16
CA PRO A 374 -30.80 -16.52 10.86
C PRO A 374 -32.00 -15.61 10.57
N LEU A 375 -32.06 -15.02 9.36
CA LEU A 375 -33.09 -14.07 8.96
C LEU A 375 -33.64 -14.40 7.56
N THR A 376 -34.91 -14.10 7.32
CA THR A 376 -35.50 -14.09 5.98
C THR A 376 -34.90 -12.94 5.17
N ALA A 377 -34.97 -13.02 3.83
CA ALA A 377 -34.39 -11.95 2.99
C ALA A 377 -34.99 -10.54 3.29
N PRO A 378 -36.30 -10.36 3.45
CA PRO A 378 -36.85 -9.06 3.82
C PRO A 378 -36.44 -8.57 5.22
N ALA A 379 -36.37 -9.50 6.21
CA ALA A 379 -35.93 -9.12 7.57
C ALA A 379 -34.45 -8.73 7.60
N LEU A 380 -33.61 -9.44 6.85
CA LEU A 380 -32.19 -9.11 6.71
C LEU A 380 -32.00 -7.75 6.04
N GLU A 381 -32.74 -7.49 4.98
CA GLU A 381 -32.71 -6.19 4.29
C GLU A 381 -33.05 -5.05 5.24
N GLN A 382 -34.16 -5.16 5.97
CA GLN A 382 -34.60 -4.18 6.95
C GLN A 382 -33.55 -3.97 8.06
N ALA A 383 -33.00 -5.07 8.61
CA ALA A 383 -31.98 -4.98 9.65
C ALA A 383 -30.68 -4.34 9.16
N VAL A 384 -30.25 -4.64 7.92
CA VAL A 384 -29.10 -3.98 7.30
C VAL A 384 -29.36 -2.50 7.04
N GLN A 385 -30.56 -2.12 6.59
CA GLN A 385 -30.94 -0.74 6.38
C GLN A 385 -30.90 0.05 7.69
N VAL A 386 -31.47 -0.50 8.76
CA VAL A 386 -31.43 0.12 10.09
C VAL A 386 -29.99 0.28 10.57
N LEU A 387 -29.19 -0.79 10.51
CA LEU A 387 -27.78 -0.73 10.89
C LEU A 387 -27.03 0.33 10.09
N ALA A 388 -27.16 0.35 8.75
CA ALA A 388 -26.47 1.30 7.89
C ALA A 388 -26.87 2.76 8.20
N SER A 389 -28.13 3.01 8.59
CA SER A 389 -28.60 4.35 8.97
C SER A 389 -28.04 4.86 10.30
N THR A 390 -27.59 3.99 11.20
CA THR A 390 -26.94 4.36 12.47
C THR A 390 -25.46 4.70 12.29
N LEU A 391 -24.86 4.31 11.17
CA LEU A 391 -23.45 4.51 10.89
C LEU A 391 -23.17 5.89 10.27
N PRO A 392 -21.92 6.42 10.38
CA PRO A 392 -21.60 7.70 9.76
C PRO A 392 -21.86 7.68 8.24
N ALA A 393 -22.77 8.50 7.77
CA ALA A 393 -23.21 8.53 6.35
C ALA A 393 -22.05 8.65 5.36
N LYS A 394 -20.99 9.39 5.72
CA LYS A 394 -19.76 9.53 4.92
C LYS A 394 -18.97 8.25 4.74
N SER A 395 -19.14 7.27 5.65
CA SER A 395 -18.44 5.99 5.62
C SER A 395 -19.25 4.91 4.88
N VAL A 396 -20.57 5.06 4.76
CA VAL A 396 -21.44 4.12 4.05
C VAL A 396 -21.26 4.30 2.54
N VAL A 397 -20.74 3.28 1.88
CA VAL A 397 -20.36 3.32 0.45
C VAL A 397 -21.36 2.55 -0.43
N ILE A 398 -22.28 1.79 0.18
CA ILE A 398 -23.38 1.15 -0.52
C ILE A 398 -24.43 2.18 -0.92
N ASP A 399 -25.18 1.90 -1.98
CA ASP A 399 -26.27 2.76 -2.41
C ASP A 399 -27.52 2.51 -1.55
N MET A 400 -27.82 3.46 -0.65
CA MET A 400 -28.97 3.35 0.25
C MET A 400 -30.32 3.41 -0.47
N SER A 401 -30.37 3.98 -1.69
CA SER A 401 -31.61 3.98 -2.50
C SER A 401 -31.88 2.62 -3.15
N GLU A 402 -30.85 1.76 -3.26
CA GLU A 402 -30.93 0.42 -3.84
C GLU A 402 -30.53 -0.65 -2.81
N ILE A 403 -30.83 -0.43 -1.54
CA ILE A 403 -30.38 -1.26 -0.42
C ILE A 403 -30.74 -2.76 -0.61
N ALA A 404 -31.93 -3.06 -1.11
CA ALA A 404 -32.37 -4.42 -1.40
C ALA A 404 -31.42 -5.13 -2.38
N MET A 405 -30.98 -4.43 -3.43
CA MET A 405 -30.07 -4.94 -4.43
C MET A 405 -28.65 -5.12 -3.85
N GLU A 406 -28.18 -4.17 -3.05
CA GLU A 406 -26.87 -4.25 -2.39
C GLU A 406 -26.79 -5.40 -1.38
N VAL A 407 -27.86 -5.58 -0.57
CA VAL A 407 -27.96 -6.72 0.38
C VAL A 407 -28.05 -8.06 -0.34
N THR A 408 -28.88 -8.15 -1.37
CA THR A 408 -28.99 -9.35 -2.21
C THR A 408 -27.63 -9.70 -2.84
N ALA A 409 -26.94 -8.71 -3.41
CA ALA A 409 -25.62 -8.90 -4.00
C ALA A 409 -24.59 -9.39 -2.97
N ALA A 410 -24.60 -8.83 -1.75
CA ALA A 410 -23.73 -9.25 -0.65
C ALA A 410 -24.05 -10.71 -0.22
N CYS A 411 -25.33 -11.05 -0.04
CA CYS A 411 -25.76 -12.41 0.30
C CYS A 411 -25.32 -13.42 -0.77
N MET A 412 -25.60 -13.14 -2.04
CA MET A 412 -25.19 -13.99 -3.15
C MET A 412 -23.66 -14.16 -3.21
N HIS A 413 -22.92 -13.10 -2.97
CA HIS A 413 -21.47 -13.14 -2.90
C HIS A 413 -20.98 -14.03 -1.75
N MET A 414 -21.54 -13.88 -0.55
CA MET A 414 -21.20 -14.70 0.61
C MET A 414 -21.58 -16.17 0.40
N ALA A 415 -22.75 -16.45 -0.19
CA ALA A 415 -23.21 -17.80 -0.49
C ALA A 415 -22.32 -18.50 -1.54
N GLN A 416 -21.95 -17.83 -2.62
CA GLN A 416 -21.01 -18.35 -3.64
C GLN A 416 -19.67 -18.76 -3.06
N HIS A 417 -19.31 -18.22 -1.91
CA HIS A 417 -18.06 -18.49 -1.21
C HIS A 417 -18.20 -19.41 -0.01
N GLY A 418 -19.42 -19.90 0.22
CA GLY A 418 -19.73 -20.85 1.27
C GLY A 418 -19.66 -20.26 2.67
N LEU A 419 -19.93 -18.96 2.84
CA LEU A 419 -19.99 -18.30 4.14
C LEU A 419 -21.40 -18.38 4.77
N ILE A 420 -22.41 -18.23 3.92
CA ILE A 420 -23.83 -18.33 4.28
C ILE A 420 -24.56 -19.21 3.28
N GLU A 421 -25.74 -19.67 3.65
CA GLU A 421 -26.61 -20.44 2.77
C GLU A 421 -28.08 -20.06 2.99
N LEU A 422 -28.89 -20.22 1.94
CA LEU A 422 -30.33 -20.01 1.98
C LEU A 422 -31.02 -21.35 2.18
N ARG A 423 -31.65 -21.56 3.35
CA ARG A 423 -32.45 -22.76 3.70
C ARG A 423 -33.88 -22.32 3.97
N ASN A 424 -34.86 -22.88 3.26
CA ASN A 424 -36.27 -22.58 3.44
C ASN A 424 -36.62 -21.08 3.47
N GLY A 425 -35.94 -20.28 2.63
CA GLY A 425 -36.16 -18.84 2.57
C GLY A 425 -35.45 -18.03 3.67
N VAL A 426 -34.62 -18.66 4.50
CA VAL A 426 -33.88 -18.03 5.59
C VAL A 426 -32.37 -18.13 5.33
N TRP A 427 -31.67 -17.03 5.50
CA TRP A 427 -30.21 -16.96 5.41
C TRP A 427 -29.56 -17.42 6.71
N HIS A 428 -28.68 -18.40 6.63
CA HIS A 428 -27.91 -18.95 7.75
C HIS A 428 -26.41 -18.80 7.52
N ILE A 429 -25.66 -18.54 8.57
CA ILE A 429 -24.20 -18.71 8.55
C ILE A 429 -23.92 -20.22 8.43
N MET A 430 -23.09 -20.63 7.49
CA MET A 430 -22.73 -22.05 7.34
C MET A 430 -21.91 -22.54 8.54
N ALA A 431 -22.13 -23.76 8.96
CA ALA A 431 -21.38 -24.39 10.04
C ALA A 431 -19.87 -24.34 9.75
N GLY A 432 -19.08 -23.91 10.74
CA GLY A 432 -17.63 -23.72 10.62
C GLY A 432 -17.19 -22.44 9.91
N GLN A 433 -18.13 -21.54 9.57
CA GLN A 433 -17.79 -20.24 8.94
C GLN A 433 -17.94 -19.04 9.90
N GLU A 434 -18.09 -19.30 11.18
CA GLU A 434 -18.24 -18.29 12.24
C GLU A 434 -17.03 -17.34 12.29
N ILE A 435 -15.81 -17.89 12.17
CA ILE A 435 -14.57 -17.11 12.18
C ILE A 435 -14.49 -16.25 10.92
N ALA A 436 -14.88 -16.78 9.76
CA ALA A 436 -14.87 -16.06 8.51
C ALA A 436 -15.88 -14.91 8.49
N THR A 437 -17.10 -15.15 8.96
CA THR A 437 -18.12 -14.09 9.09
C THR A 437 -17.71 -13.04 10.13
N GLN A 438 -17.11 -13.46 11.26
CA GLN A 438 -16.54 -12.55 12.24
C GLN A 438 -15.44 -11.67 11.67
N PHE A 439 -14.55 -12.22 10.84
CA PHE A 439 -13.49 -11.46 10.18
C PHE A 439 -14.05 -10.27 9.36
N TYR A 440 -15.15 -10.48 8.64
CA TYR A 440 -15.80 -9.41 7.87
C TYR A 440 -16.56 -8.43 8.77
N ALA A 441 -17.32 -8.90 9.74
CA ALA A 441 -18.04 -8.07 10.71
C ALA A 441 -17.07 -7.18 11.51
N ASN A 442 -15.92 -7.70 11.91
CA ASN A 442 -14.89 -6.95 12.63
C ASN A 442 -14.37 -5.71 11.87
N SER A 443 -14.56 -5.67 10.57
CA SER A 443 -14.08 -4.54 9.75
C SER A 443 -14.79 -3.24 10.05
N ILE A 444 -16.00 -3.30 10.59
CA ILE A 444 -16.82 -2.13 10.95
C ILE A 444 -17.19 -2.13 12.44
N ALA A 445 -16.65 -3.06 13.24
CA ALA A 445 -16.99 -3.23 14.64
C ALA A 445 -16.72 -1.99 15.51
N HIS A 446 -15.76 -1.15 15.13
CA HIS A 446 -15.45 0.11 15.83
C HIS A 446 -16.57 1.16 15.74
N TYR A 447 -17.52 1.01 14.82
CA TYR A 447 -18.70 1.89 14.72
C TYR A 447 -19.86 1.42 15.62
N LEU A 448 -19.75 0.23 16.18
CA LEU A 448 -20.82 -0.37 16.97
C LEU A 448 -20.58 -0.14 18.47
N PRO A 449 -21.65 0.00 19.28
CA PRO A 449 -21.53 0.04 20.72
C PRO A 449 -20.76 -1.17 21.27
N GLU A 450 -19.99 -0.98 22.33
CA GLU A 450 -19.27 -2.07 23.00
C GLU A 450 -20.30 -3.04 23.64
N GLY A 451 -20.49 -4.20 23.04
CA GLY A 451 -21.31 -5.32 23.54
C GLY A 451 -20.74 -6.64 23.05
N PRO A 452 -21.09 -7.81 23.59
CA PRO A 452 -20.52 -9.09 23.18
C PRO A 452 -20.70 -9.40 21.69
N HIS A 453 -21.59 -8.68 21.01
CA HIS A 453 -21.80 -8.77 19.54
C HIS A 453 -21.99 -7.41 18.84
N GLY A 454 -21.78 -6.27 19.54
CA GLY A 454 -21.96 -4.92 18.97
C GLY A 454 -23.40 -4.46 18.78
N ILE A 455 -24.37 -5.27 19.22
CA ILE A 455 -25.81 -4.93 19.24
C ILE A 455 -26.31 -5.36 20.60
N ASP A 456 -26.66 -4.41 21.47
CA ASP A 456 -27.33 -4.72 22.73
C ASP A 456 -28.68 -5.36 22.46
N ALA A 457 -29.02 -6.38 23.29
CA ALA A 457 -30.34 -7.04 23.27
C ALA A 457 -31.51 -6.06 23.43
N ALA A 458 -31.30 -4.87 23.99
CA ALA A 458 -32.25 -3.80 24.09
C ALA A 458 -32.67 -3.23 22.73
N THR A 459 -31.70 -3.04 21.79
CA THR A 459 -31.99 -2.56 20.42
C THR A 459 -32.66 -3.63 19.57
N ALA A 460 -32.43 -4.92 19.86
CA ALA A 460 -33.11 -6.02 19.19
C ALA A 460 -34.63 -6.14 19.55
N ASN A 461 -34.99 -5.75 20.75
CA ASN A 461 -36.42 -5.76 21.19
C ASN A 461 -37.22 -4.59 20.60
N ASP A 462 -36.61 -3.41 20.38
CA ASP A 462 -37.27 -2.29 19.72
C ASP A 462 -37.49 -2.55 18.21
N LEU A 463 -36.70 -3.44 17.62
CA LEU A 463 -36.82 -3.83 16.21
C LEU A 463 -37.83 -4.95 15.96
N SER A 464 -38.28 -5.64 17.02
CA SER A 464 -39.24 -6.75 16.95
C SER A 464 -40.68 -6.33 17.29
N ALA A 465 -40.93 -5.11 17.70
CA ALA A 465 -42.27 -4.61 17.94
C ALA A 465 -42.99 -4.36 16.59
N PRO A 466 -44.10 -5.08 16.30
CA PRO A 466 -44.90 -4.74 15.12
C PRO A 466 -45.45 -3.32 15.30
N ALA A 467 -45.37 -2.49 14.26
CA ALA A 467 -46.07 -1.24 14.21
C ALA A 467 -47.56 -1.50 14.40
N GLY A 468 -48.04 -1.40 15.63
CA GLY A 468 -49.36 -1.66 16.07
C GLY A 468 -50.19 -0.42 16.12
N SER A 469 -51.27 -0.49 15.33
CA SER A 469 -52.51 0.33 15.30
C SER A 469 -52.38 1.82 15.05
#